data_3579242e9d7f416671cc4e0b335eb3bc
#
_entry.id   3579242e9d7f416671cc4e0b335eb3bc
#
_cell.length_a   1.000
_cell.length_b   1.000
_cell.length_c   1.000
_cell.angle_alpha   90.00
_cell.angle_beta   90.00
_cell.angle_gamma   90.00
#
_symmetry.space_group_name_H-M   'P 1'
#
loop_
_entity.id
_entity.type
_entity.pdbx_description
1 polymer ?
#
loop_
_entity_poly.entity_id
_entity_poly.type
_entity_poly.pdbx_seq_one_letter_code
_entity_poly.pdbx_strand_id
1 'polypeptide(L)'
;CGLVLAASGIQIVRQRPSGAVLYALAVAGTVIWSLAEVGLDFWPLVSRALLLAGVAVLVALSFPLLRRAQKQPVSRTRANAVAGVLALACLATVGGMFVPHAPVPAVGDSVALKPVAPDQEQRNWAHYGNTSGGTRFAALDQITRNNVKDLAVAWTYRTGDTPVSPGGGGAEDQLTPLQIGERVFVCTPHNNVIALEASTGKELWKTEINAKQKKWMRCRGLAYFDATQPLEQPTVAGASPIPAVAVAPGADCQRRLLMNSVAPELVALDADTGEFCADFGVNGRVDLRAGLGKGADKGEVYPTSAPTLAGTTVVIGGRVADNVSTDMPGGVVRGFDVITGQLRWAFDPGNPDDTQAPAAGQTYVRSTPNVWAPMSYDPQSNTVFMPVGSAAVDLWGVKHTALDRKYGASMLAVDATTGREKWVYQTVHDDLWDFDVPMQPTFVDFPAADGKTTPALVFGTKAGQIFVLDRQTGQPLTPV
;
A
#
# COMPACT_ATOMS: atom_id res chain seq x y z
N CYS A 1 2.40 -6.13 31.22
CA CYS A 1 0.95 -6.44 31.35
C CYS A 1 0.64 -7.91 31.08
N GLY A 2 1.09 -8.51 29.97
CA GLY A 2 0.71 -9.87 29.56
C GLY A 2 0.97 -10.95 30.62
N LEU A 3 2.13 -10.94 31.30
CA LEU A 3 2.44 -11.90 32.36
C LEU A 3 1.48 -11.80 33.57
N VAL A 4 1.08 -10.59 33.95
CA VAL A 4 0.14 -10.37 35.03
C VAL A 4 -1.26 -10.88 34.66
N LEU A 5 -1.71 -10.63 33.41
CA LEU A 5 -2.97 -11.16 32.90
C LEU A 5 -2.95 -12.69 32.82
N ALA A 6 -1.86 -13.30 32.36
CA ALA A 6 -1.71 -14.77 32.37
C ALA A 6 -1.75 -15.35 33.79
N ALA A 7 -1.02 -14.75 34.73
CA ALA A 7 -1.05 -15.15 36.14
C ALA A 7 -2.46 -14.98 36.76
N SER A 8 -3.16 -13.89 36.43
CA SER A 8 -4.55 -13.66 36.81
C SER A 8 -5.46 -14.79 36.31
N GLY A 9 -5.39 -15.11 35.01
CA GLY A 9 -6.18 -16.17 34.37
C GLY A 9 -5.95 -17.53 35.04
N ILE A 10 -4.69 -17.92 35.27
CA ILE A 10 -4.33 -19.15 35.96
C ILE A 10 -4.95 -19.22 37.39
N GLN A 11 -4.89 -18.08 38.12
CA GLN A 11 -5.45 -18.04 39.45
C GLN A 11 -6.99 -18.15 39.46
N ILE A 12 -7.67 -17.49 38.46
CA ILE A 12 -9.12 -17.59 38.31
C ILE A 12 -9.53 -19.05 37.99
N VAL A 13 -8.85 -19.70 37.04
CA VAL A 13 -9.09 -21.10 36.70
C VAL A 13 -8.90 -22.02 37.93
N ARG A 14 -7.92 -21.71 38.78
CA ARG A 14 -7.69 -22.40 40.08
C ARG A 14 -8.66 -21.95 41.17
N GLN A 15 -9.72 -21.22 40.82
CA GLN A 15 -10.75 -20.71 41.73
C GLN A 15 -10.19 -19.88 42.89
N ARG A 16 -9.13 -19.10 42.66
CA ARG A 16 -8.51 -18.23 43.66
C ARG A 16 -8.93 -16.80 43.47
N PRO A 17 -9.46 -16.12 44.50
CA PRO A 17 -9.85 -14.70 44.42
C PRO A 17 -8.68 -13.75 44.10
N SER A 18 -7.44 -14.16 44.41
CA SER A 18 -6.23 -13.36 44.02
C SER A 18 -6.12 -13.12 42.52
N GLY A 19 -6.68 -14.00 41.68
CA GLY A 19 -6.73 -13.79 40.25
C GLY A 19 -7.52 -12.55 39.86
N ALA A 20 -8.69 -12.33 40.47
CA ALA A 20 -9.47 -11.11 40.21
C ALA A 20 -8.77 -9.85 40.72
N VAL A 21 -8.04 -9.93 41.83
CA VAL A 21 -7.23 -8.79 42.33
C VAL A 21 -6.10 -8.46 41.35
N LEU A 22 -5.37 -9.49 40.88
CA LEU A 22 -4.33 -9.28 39.86
C LEU A 22 -4.87 -8.67 38.58
N TYR A 23 -6.07 -9.10 38.14
CA TYR A 23 -6.76 -8.52 37.01
C TYR A 23 -7.06 -7.03 37.23
N ALA A 24 -7.64 -6.69 38.38
CA ALA A 24 -7.95 -5.30 38.71
C ALA A 24 -6.68 -4.41 38.73
N LEU A 25 -5.56 -4.93 39.26
CA LEU A 25 -4.28 -4.23 39.25
C LEU A 25 -3.74 -4.04 37.84
N ALA A 26 -3.88 -5.05 36.98
CA ALA A 26 -3.47 -4.95 35.57
C ALA A 26 -4.31 -3.89 34.82
N VAL A 27 -5.63 -3.89 35.01
CA VAL A 27 -6.50 -2.87 34.41
C VAL A 27 -6.15 -1.48 34.91
N ALA A 28 -6.00 -1.29 36.25
CA ALA A 28 -5.63 -0.01 36.83
C ALA A 28 -4.27 0.50 36.27
N GLY A 29 -3.26 -0.37 36.22
CA GLY A 29 -1.95 -0.04 35.64
C GLY A 29 -2.05 0.35 34.17
N THR A 30 -2.87 -0.36 33.38
CA THR A 30 -3.09 -0.04 31.97
C THR A 30 -3.78 1.32 31.81
N VAL A 31 -4.79 1.61 32.63
CA VAL A 31 -5.49 2.91 32.57
C VAL A 31 -4.53 4.05 32.95
N ILE A 32 -3.74 3.90 34.03
CA ILE A 32 -2.76 4.93 34.45
C ILE A 32 -1.74 5.16 33.33
N TRP A 33 -1.20 4.10 32.76
CA TRP A 33 -0.25 4.20 31.65
C TRP A 33 -0.87 4.86 30.42
N SER A 34 -2.09 4.47 30.06
CA SER A 34 -2.81 5.04 28.91
C SER A 34 -3.04 6.55 29.09
N LEU A 35 -3.46 6.96 30.30
CA LEU A 35 -3.65 8.38 30.59
C LEU A 35 -2.33 9.17 30.56
N ALA A 36 -1.21 8.56 30.97
CA ALA A 36 0.10 9.20 30.90
C ALA A 36 0.60 9.33 29.45
N GLU A 37 0.27 8.37 28.58
CA GLU A 37 0.72 8.33 27.19
C GLU A 37 -0.12 9.20 26.26
N VAL A 38 -1.45 9.10 26.35
CA VAL A 38 -2.38 9.73 25.40
C VAL A 38 -3.35 10.75 26.02
N GLY A 39 -3.17 11.05 27.30
CA GLY A 39 -4.03 12.00 28.01
C GLY A 39 -5.48 11.56 28.04
N LEU A 40 -6.39 12.48 27.73
CA LEU A 40 -7.84 12.26 27.66
C LEU A 40 -8.36 12.08 26.23
N ASP A 41 -7.49 11.77 25.29
CA ASP A 41 -7.91 11.53 23.91
C ASP A 41 -8.78 10.25 23.81
N PHE A 42 -9.98 10.43 23.29
CA PHE A 42 -11.04 9.42 23.32
C PHE A 42 -10.65 8.13 22.58
N TRP A 43 -10.25 8.23 21.31
CA TRP A 43 -10.02 7.06 20.48
C TRP A 43 -8.83 6.21 20.92
N PRO A 44 -7.67 6.78 21.25
CA PRO A 44 -6.58 6.03 21.84
C PRO A 44 -6.91 5.37 23.18
N LEU A 45 -7.73 6.02 24.03
CA LEU A 45 -8.17 5.41 25.29
C LEU A 45 -9.13 4.24 25.07
N VAL A 46 -10.07 4.36 24.11
CA VAL A 46 -11.00 3.29 23.76
C VAL A 46 -10.25 2.02 23.35
N SER A 47 -9.29 2.14 22.44
CA SER A 47 -8.52 0.99 21.93
C SER A 47 -7.73 0.27 23.02
N ARG A 48 -7.26 0.97 24.05
CA ARG A 48 -6.46 0.43 25.14
C ARG A 48 -7.28 -0.14 26.30
N ALA A 49 -8.43 0.47 26.60
CA ALA A 49 -9.14 0.21 27.86
C ALA A 49 -10.46 -0.55 27.71
N LEU A 50 -11.20 -0.39 26.60
CA LEU A 50 -12.56 -0.89 26.47
C LEU A 50 -12.65 -2.42 26.60
N LEU A 51 -11.78 -3.18 25.92
CA LEU A 51 -11.80 -4.64 26.00
C LEU A 51 -11.45 -5.13 27.41
N LEU A 52 -10.46 -4.52 28.05
CA LEU A 52 -10.05 -4.88 29.41
C LEU A 52 -11.17 -4.54 30.42
N ALA A 53 -11.85 -3.41 30.25
CA ALA A 53 -12.99 -3.05 31.08
C ALA A 53 -14.18 -4.03 30.89
N GLY A 54 -14.45 -4.45 29.65
CA GLY A 54 -15.47 -5.46 29.36
C GLY A 54 -15.20 -6.79 30.04
N VAL A 55 -13.97 -7.27 30.00
CA VAL A 55 -13.55 -8.49 30.72
C VAL A 55 -13.60 -8.26 32.24
N ALA A 56 -13.29 -7.05 32.74
CA ALA A 56 -13.40 -6.72 34.17
C ALA A 56 -14.83 -6.89 34.70
N VAL A 57 -15.87 -6.63 33.89
CA VAL A 57 -17.27 -6.91 34.25
C VAL A 57 -17.46 -8.39 34.57
N LEU A 58 -16.97 -9.28 33.69
CA LEU A 58 -17.08 -10.72 33.87
C LEU A 58 -16.29 -11.20 35.09
N VAL A 59 -15.12 -10.65 35.31
CA VAL A 59 -14.27 -10.96 36.48
C VAL A 59 -14.96 -10.50 37.78
N ALA A 60 -15.58 -9.30 37.80
CA ALA A 60 -16.33 -8.79 38.94
C ALA A 60 -17.54 -9.69 39.27
N LEU A 61 -18.30 -10.10 38.24
CA LEU A 61 -19.44 -11.00 38.41
C LEU A 61 -19.01 -12.41 38.90
N SER A 62 -17.83 -12.89 38.51
CA SER A 62 -17.30 -14.16 38.95
C SER A 62 -16.70 -14.14 40.37
N PHE A 63 -16.32 -12.97 40.87
CA PHE A 63 -15.65 -12.83 42.19
C PHE A 63 -16.38 -13.46 43.38
N PRO A 64 -17.73 -13.35 43.51
CA PRO A 64 -18.46 -14.04 44.56
C PRO A 64 -18.33 -15.59 44.48
N LEU A 65 -18.25 -16.13 43.28
CA LEU A 65 -18.08 -17.59 43.10
C LEU A 65 -16.69 -18.05 43.56
N LEU A 66 -15.67 -17.26 43.18
CA LEU A 66 -14.27 -17.52 43.57
C LEU A 66 -14.10 -17.51 45.11
N ARG A 67 -14.72 -16.54 45.78
CA ARG A 67 -14.69 -16.46 47.26
C ARG A 67 -15.45 -17.61 47.94
N ARG A 68 -16.58 -18.02 47.39
CA ARG A 68 -17.32 -19.18 47.88
C ARG A 68 -16.50 -20.45 47.79
N ALA A 69 -15.81 -20.68 46.68
CA ALA A 69 -14.94 -21.82 46.51
C ALA A 69 -13.86 -21.91 47.59
N GLN A 70 -13.45 -20.76 48.13
CA GLN A 70 -12.46 -20.66 49.22
C GLN A 70 -13.12 -20.53 50.61
N LYS A 71 -14.42 -20.80 50.75
CA LYS A 71 -15.22 -20.68 52.02
C LYS A 71 -15.11 -19.32 52.69
N GLN A 72 -14.92 -18.26 51.92
CA GLN A 72 -14.77 -16.89 52.40
C GLN A 72 -16.11 -16.13 52.36
N PRO A 73 -16.37 -15.16 53.30
CA PRO A 73 -17.57 -14.33 53.26
C PRO A 73 -17.64 -13.47 52.00
N VAL A 74 -18.84 -13.33 51.43
CA VAL A 74 -19.07 -12.66 50.17
C VAL A 74 -20.23 -11.72 50.22
N SER A 75 -20.07 -10.49 49.72
CA SER A 75 -21.15 -9.62 49.38
C SER A 75 -21.41 -9.63 47.85
N ARG A 76 -22.47 -10.30 47.41
CA ARG A 76 -22.93 -10.30 46.02
C ARG A 76 -23.33 -8.91 45.59
N THR A 77 -23.93 -8.13 46.47
CA THR A 77 -24.37 -6.78 46.19
C THR A 77 -23.22 -5.87 45.78
N ARG A 78 -22.08 -5.93 46.50
CA ARG A 78 -20.90 -5.14 46.15
C ARG A 78 -20.28 -5.57 44.79
N ALA A 79 -20.18 -6.88 44.52
CA ALA A 79 -19.65 -7.37 43.25
C ALA A 79 -20.56 -6.95 42.08
N ASN A 80 -21.88 -7.08 42.24
CA ASN A 80 -22.83 -6.67 41.20
C ASN A 80 -22.80 -5.14 40.99
N ALA A 81 -22.65 -4.35 42.07
CA ALA A 81 -22.54 -2.88 41.94
C ALA A 81 -21.26 -2.50 41.14
N VAL A 82 -20.12 -3.11 41.44
CA VAL A 82 -18.86 -2.89 40.66
C VAL A 82 -19.04 -3.31 39.19
N ALA A 83 -19.60 -4.49 38.94
CA ALA A 83 -19.88 -4.94 37.59
C ALA A 83 -20.83 -4.01 36.83
N GLY A 84 -21.88 -3.50 37.52
CA GLY A 84 -22.83 -2.54 36.95
C GLY A 84 -22.17 -1.21 36.55
N VAL A 85 -21.34 -0.65 37.44
CA VAL A 85 -20.58 0.58 37.13
C VAL A 85 -19.65 0.39 35.93
N LEU A 86 -18.91 -0.74 35.89
CA LEU A 86 -18.03 -1.05 34.75
C LEU A 86 -18.82 -1.25 33.46
N ALA A 87 -19.98 -1.94 33.52
CA ALA A 87 -20.83 -2.14 32.36
C ALA A 87 -21.40 -0.80 31.84
N LEU A 88 -21.84 0.07 32.73
CA LEU A 88 -22.32 1.41 32.36
C LEU A 88 -21.20 2.25 31.75
N ALA A 89 -19.96 2.17 32.26
CA ALA A 89 -18.82 2.85 31.68
C ALA A 89 -18.50 2.31 30.27
N CYS A 90 -18.52 0.98 30.07
CA CYS A 90 -18.36 0.39 28.75
C CYS A 90 -19.46 0.84 27.77
N LEU A 91 -20.72 0.83 28.20
CA LEU A 91 -21.85 1.28 27.38
C LEU A 91 -21.76 2.77 27.04
N ALA A 92 -21.38 3.61 28.00
CA ALA A 92 -21.13 5.01 27.74
C ALA A 92 -19.99 5.25 26.76
N THR A 93 -18.91 4.47 26.87
CA THR A 93 -17.80 4.51 25.92
C THR A 93 -18.25 4.09 24.52
N VAL A 94 -18.98 2.99 24.40
CA VAL A 94 -19.56 2.54 23.11
C VAL A 94 -20.51 3.59 22.56
N GLY A 95 -21.39 4.17 23.40
CA GLY A 95 -22.27 5.28 22.99
C GLY A 95 -21.49 6.50 22.49
N GLY A 96 -20.38 6.82 23.16
CA GLY A 96 -19.46 7.90 22.75
C GLY A 96 -18.84 7.71 21.36
N MET A 97 -18.67 6.47 20.89
CA MET A 97 -18.17 6.19 19.54
C MET A 97 -19.13 6.68 18.43
N PHE A 98 -20.41 6.86 18.74
CA PHE A 98 -21.43 7.33 17.79
C PHE A 98 -21.70 8.83 17.92
N VAL A 99 -21.07 9.50 18.87
CA VAL A 99 -21.15 10.96 18.96
C VAL A 99 -20.23 11.58 17.91
N PRO A 100 -20.71 12.52 17.07
CA PRO A 100 -19.83 13.24 16.16
C PRO A 100 -18.74 13.97 16.95
N HIS A 101 -17.49 13.61 16.69
CA HIS A 101 -16.35 14.34 17.25
C HIS A 101 -16.17 15.64 16.48
N ALA A 102 -15.78 16.70 17.18
CA ALA A 102 -15.49 17.98 16.53
C ALA A 102 -14.42 17.77 15.45
N PRO A 103 -14.63 18.26 14.22
CA PRO A 103 -13.59 18.21 13.21
C PRO A 103 -12.36 18.92 13.75
N VAL A 104 -11.18 18.32 13.54
CA VAL A 104 -9.92 19.00 13.85
C VAL A 104 -9.88 20.26 13.00
N PRO A 105 -9.89 21.48 13.60
CA PRO A 105 -9.83 22.69 12.82
C PRO A 105 -8.51 22.69 12.02
N ALA A 106 -8.60 23.09 10.76
CA ALA A 106 -7.40 23.32 9.98
C ALA A 106 -6.51 24.32 10.73
N VAL A 107 -5.27 23.95 11.00
CA VAL A 107 -4.30 24.84 11.63
C VAL A 107 -3.83 25.84 10.56
N GLY A 108 -4.28 27.06 10.70
CA GLY A 108 -3.96 28.16 9.76
C GLY A 108 -5.15 28.59 8.90
N ASP A 109 -5.04 29.78 8.36
CA ASP A 109 -5.97 30.28 7.35
C ASP A 109 -5.96 29.30 6.18
N SER A 110 -7.14 28.85 5.77
CA SER A 110 -7.28 28.05 4.57
C SER A 110 -6.66 28.84 3.42
N VAL A 111 -5.49 28.40 2.96
CA VAL A 111 -4.93 28.92 1.70
C VAL A 111 -6.00 28.63 0.67
N ALA A 112 -6.66 29.68 0.19
CA ALA A 112 -7.63 29.53 -0.87
C ALA A 112 -6.86 28.96 -2.08
N LEU A 113 -7.01 27.65 -2.29
CA LEU A 113 -6.44 27.01 -3.48
C LEU A 113 -6.98 27.76 -4.69
N LYS A 114 -6.09 28.29 -5.51
CA LYS A 114 -6.50 28.87 -6.79
C LYS A 114 -7.27 27.80 -7.54
N PRO A 115 -8.49 28.11 -8.04
CA PRO A 115 -9.20 27.16 -8.87
C PRO A 115 -8.28 26.76 -10.04
N VAL A 116 -8.09 25.45 -10.22
CA VAL A 116 -7.42 24.95 -11.42
C VAL A 116 -8.35 25.21 -12.58
N ALA A 117 -7.85 25.88 -13.62
CA ALA A 117 -8.64 26.10 -14.83
C ALA A 117 -9.05 24.74 -15.43
N PRO A 118 -10.30 24.58 -15.89
CA PRO A 118 -10.73 23.35 -16.53
C PRO A 118 -9.84 23.03 -17.73
N ASP A 119 -9.31 21.82 -17.79
CA ASP A 119 -8.59 21.29 -18.93
C ASP A 119 -9.56 20.49 -19.82
N GLN A 120 -10.15 21.16 -20.79
CA GLN A 120 -11.08 20.54 -21.75
C GLN A 120 -10.38 19.54 -22.68
N GLU A 121 -9.04 19.54 -22.72
CA GLU A 121 -8.23 18.65 -23.54
C GLU A 121 -7.80 17.39 -22.79
N GLN A 122 -7.96 17.33 -21.46
CA GLN A 122 -7.66 16.14 -20.70
C GLN A 122 -8.62 15.00 -21.07
N ARG A 123 -8.16 14.11 -21.96
CA ARG A 123 -8.98 13.02 -22.52
C ARG A 123 -8.54 11.64 -22.04
N ASN A 124 -7.48 11.56 -21.22
CA ASN A 124 -6.89 10.31 -20.82
C ASN A 124 -6.79 10.19 -19.31
N TRP A 125 -7.00 8.98 -18.81
CA TRP A 125 -6.59 8.53 -17.50
C TRP A 125 -5.52 7.47 -17.71
N ALA A 126 -4.27 7.88 -17.99
CA ALA A 126 -3.22 7.04 -18.55
C ALA A 126 -2.38 6.30 -17.49
N HIS A 127 -2.54 6.63 -16.21
CA HIS A 127 -1.82 6.01 -15.12
C HIS A 127 -2.79 5.55 -14.03
N TYR A 128 -2.33 4.66 -13.14
CA TYR A 128 -3.10 4.21 -11.98
C TYR A 128 -3.70 5.37 -11.18
N GLY A 129 -2.95 6.43 -10.95
CA GLY A 129 -3.39 7.65 -10.27
C GLY A 129 -3.69 8.82 -11.20
N ASN A 130 -4.17 8.61 -12.41
CA ASN A 130 -4.37 9.55 -13.50
C ASN A 130 -3.05 10.06 -14.11
N THR A 131 -2.19 10.67 -13.33
CA THR A 131 -0.85 11.13 -13.74
C THR A 131 0.23 10.21 -13.20
N SER A 132 1.45 10.30 -13.74
CA SER A 132 2.63 9.60 -13.20
C SER A 132 2.92 9.99 -11.75
N GLY A 133 2.54 11.21 -11.32
CA GLY A 133 2.61 11.70 -9.95
C GLY A 133 1.44 11.32 -9.06
N GLY A 134 0.50 10.50 -9.52
CA GLY A 134 -0.58 9.95 -8.70
C GLY A 134 -1.60 10.97 -8.18
N THR A 135 -1.87 12.04 -8.92
CA THR A 135 -2.70 13.17 -8.45
C THR A 135 -4.18 12.81 -8.29
N ARG A 136 -4.67 11.77 -8.96
CA ARG A 136 -6.08 11.33 -8.95
C ARG A 136 -7.09 12.47 -9.21
N PHE A 137 -6.65 13.46 -9.93
CA PHE A 137 -7.42 14.65 -10.25
C PHE A 137 -7.47 14.84 -11.76
N ALA A 138 -8.64 15.14 -12.28
CA ALA A 138 -8.85 15.60 -13.67
C ALA A 138 -9.51 16.98 -13.61
N ALA A 139 -8.95 17.95 -14.31
CA ALA A 139 -9.47 19.32 -14.36
C ALA A 139 -10.70 19.41 -15.28
N LEU A 140 -11.67 18.52 -15.11
CA LEU A 140 -12.93 18.45 -15.84
C LEU A 140 -14.04 19.15 -15.05
N ASP A 141 -14.96 19.84 -15.71
CA ASP A 141 -16.03 20.61 -15.11
C ASP A 141 -17.44 20.23 -15.58
N GLN A 142 -17.58 19.17 -16.38
CA GLN A 142 -18.87 18.71 -16.88
C GLN A 142 -19.79 18.22 -15.76
N ILE A 143 -19.22 17.61 -14.68
CA ILE A 143 -19.96 17.19 -13.51
C ILE A 143 -19.77 18.20 -12.39
N THR A 144 -20.87 18.79 -11.94
CA THR A 144 -20.90 19.86 -10.94
C THR A 144 -21.80 19.50 -9.78
N ARG A 145 -21.80 20.30 -8.72
CA ARG A 145 -22.73 20.16 -7.60
C ARG A 145 -24.21 20.27 -8.03
N ASN A 146 -24.49 20.93 -9.16
CA ASN A 146 -25.87 21.17 -9.63
C ASN A 146 -26.41 19.98 -10.43
N ASN A 147 -25.56 19.25 -11.18
CA ASN A 147 -25.98 18.19 -12.08
C ASN A 147 -25.55 16.79 -11.66
N VAL A 148 -24.72 16.61 -10.60
CA VAL A 148 -24.29 15.29 -10.12
C VAL A 148 -25.48 14.39 -9.75
N LYS A 149 -26.60 14.95 -9.33
CA LYS A 149 -27.84 14.22 -9.01
C LYS A 149 -28.53 13.61 -10.24
N ASP A 150 -28.20 14.12 -11.43
CA ASP A 150 -28.83 13.73 -12.69
C ASP A 150 -27.99 12.67 -13.42
N LEU A 151 -26.88 12.20 -12.81
CA LEU A 151 -26.06 11.11 -13.37
C LEU A 151 -26.87 9.81 -13.45
N ALA A 152 -26.76 9.15 -14.59
CA ALA A 152 -27.33 7.84 -14.84
C ALA A 152 -26.23 6.87 -15.32
N VAL A 153 -26.44 5.57 -15.10
CA VAL A 153 -25.54 4.55 -15.63
C VAL A 153 -25.69 4.50 -17.16
N ALA A 154 -24.62 4.83 -17.87
CA ALA A 154 -24.60 4.82 -19.33
C ALA A 154 -24.57 3.37 -19.88
N TRP A 155 -23.73 2.55 -19.28
CA TRP A 155 -23.60 1.14 -19.64
C TRP A 155 -23.01 0.32 -18.47
N THR A 156 -23.15 -0.99 -18.55
CA THR A 156 -22.56 -1.96 -17.62
C THR A 156 -21.92 -3.08 -18.39
N TYR A 157 -20.65 -3.35 -18.14
CA TYR A 157 -19.96 -4.51 -18.68
C TYR A 157 -19.72 -5.56 -17.58
N ARG A 158 -20.04 -6.81 -17.84
CA ARG A 158 -19.81 -7.95 -16.93
C ARG A 158 -18.61 -8.75 -17.42
N THR A 159 -17.50 -8.74 -16.70
CA THR A 159 -16.26 -9.44 -17.08
C THR A 159 -16.42 -10.95 -17.13
N GLY A 160 -17.44 -11.49 -16.42
CA GLY A 160 -17.60 -12.93 -16.22
C GLY A 160 -16.58 -13.55 -15.26
N ASP A 161 -15.65 -12.75 -14.76
CA ASP A 161 -14.62 -13.18 -13.80
C ASP A 161 -15.07 -12.87 -12.38
N THR A 162 -15.34 -13.92 -11.61
CA THR A 162 -15.78 -13.78 -10.23
C THR A 162 -14.60 -13.88 -9.28
N PRO A 163 -14.56 -13.09 -8.20
CA PRO A 163 -13.43 -13.06 -7.25
C PRO A 163 -13.43 -14.31 -6.34
N VAL A 164 -13.32 -15.50 -6.94
CA VAL A 164 -13.23 -16.78 -6.23
C VAL A 164 -11.86 -17.38 -6.44
N SER A 165 -11.12 -17.62 -5.37
CA SER A 165 -9.84 -18.31 -5.43
C SER A 165 -10.02 -19.80 -5.14
N PRO A 166 -9.65 -20.70 -6.06
CA PRO A 166 -9.73 -22.16 -5.83
C PRO A 166 -8.86 -22.63 -4.67
N GLY A 167 -7.85 -21.85 -4.28
CA GLY A 167 -6.93 -22.17 -3.19
C GLY A 167 -7.35 -21.65 -1.81
N GLY A 168 -8.52 -21.01 -1.68
CA GLY A 168 -9.03 -20.48 -0.41
C GLY A 168 -8.33 -19.22 0.10
N GLY A 169 -7.46 -18.60 -0.69
CA GLY A 169 -6.75 -17.36 -0.33
C GLY A 169 -7.51 -16.07 -0.70
N GLY A 170 -8.72 -16.19 -1.23
CA GLY A 170 -9.48 -15.05 -1.75
C GLY A 170 -9.00 -14.59 -3.14
N ALA A 171 -9.88 -13.93 -3.86
CA ALA A 171 -9.54 -13.14 -5.04
C ALA A 171 -10.16 -11.75 -4.84
N GLU A 172 -9.50 -10.72 -5.33
CA GLU A 172 -9.89 -9.34 -5.06
C GLU A 172 -9.91 -8.54 -6.35
N ASP A 173 -11.00 -7.83 -6.58
CA ASP A 173 -11.08 -6.82 -7.63
C ASP A 173 -10.63 -5.48 -7.04
N GLN A 174 -9.42 -5.05 -7.41
CA GLN A 174 -8.79 -3.82 -6.92
C GLN A 174 -8.45 -2.85 -8.05
N LEU A 175 -9.04 -3.07 -9.22
CA LEU A 175 -8.69 -2.38 -10.44
C LEU A 175 -8.97 -0.87 -10.37
N THR A 176 -8.01 -0.08 -10.85
CA THR A 176 -8.26 1.25 -11.41
C THR A 176 -8.16 1.14 -12.93
N PRO A 177 -9.24 1.34 -13.69
CA PRO A 177 -9.22 1.30 -15.15
C PRO A 177 -8.32 2.37 -15.74
N LEU A 178 -7.71 2.11 -16.90
CA LEU A 178 -7.12 3.15 -17.73
C LEU A 178 -8.12 3.57 -18.81
N GLN A 179 -8.14 4.87 -19.14
CA GLN A 179 -8.89 5.38 -20.28
C GLN A 179 -7.93 6.13 -21.19
N ILE A 180 -7.81 5.66 -22.43
CA ILE A 180 -6.92 6.20 -23.46
C ILE A 180 -7.75 6.45 -24.73
N GLY A 181 -7.95 7.70 -25.07
CA GLY A 181 -8.86 8.06 -26.15
C GLY A 181 -10.25 7.47 -25.94
N GLU A 182 -10.75 6.76 -26.94
CA GLU A 182 -12.07 6.12 -26.93
C GLU A 182 -12.07 4.69 -26.32
N ARG A 183 -11.03 4.31 -25.58
CA ARG A 183 -10.91 2.96 -25.00
C ARG A 183 -10.78 3.01 -23.50
N VAL A 184 -11.42 2.05 -22.84
CA VAL A 184 -11.22 1.75 -21.41
C VAL A 184 -10.58 0.38 -21.30
N PHE A 185 -9.44 0.31 -20.61
CA PHE A 185 -8.73 -0.92 -20.35
C PHE A 185 -8.94 -1.36 -18.90
N VAL A 186 -9.29 -2.61 -18.73
CA VAL A 186 -9.55 -3.23 -17.44
C VAL A 186 -8.78 -4.54 -17.31
N CYS A 187 -8.38 -4.88 -16.08
CA CYS A 187 -7.92 -6.22 -15.77
C CYS A 187 -8.81 -6.85 -14.69
N THR A 188 -8.86 -8.17 -14.65
CA THR A 188 -9.73 -8.89 -13.75
C THR A 188 -8.95 -9.56 -12.62
N PRO A 189 -9.60 -10.04 -11.55
CA PRO A 189 -8.93 -10.78 -10.48
C PRO A 189 -8.07 -11.94 -10.97
N HIS A 190 -8.48 -12.67 -12.01
CA HIS A 190 -7.71 -13.77 -12.60
C HIS A 190 -6.75 -13.32 -13.71
N ASN A 191 -6.44 -12.02 -13.76
CA ASN A 191 -5.48 -11.39 -14.67
C ASN A 191 -5.87 -11.44 -16.16
N ASN A 192 -7.16 -11.48 -16.50
CA ASN A 192 -7.58 -11.23 -17.87
C ASN A 192 -7.52 -9.74 -18.16
N VAL A 193 -7.14 -9.35 -19.36
CA VAL A 193 -7.11 -7.95 -19.80
C VAL A 193 -8.19 -7.76 -20.87
N ILE A 194 -8.95 -6.67 -20.76
CA ILE A 194 -10.10 -6.38 -21.61
C ILE A 194 -10.04 -4.93 -22.07
N ALA A 195 -10.26 -4.70 -23.36
CA ALA A 195 -10.50 -3.37 -23.89
C ALA A 195 -11.96 -3.18 -24.22
N LEU A 196 -12.52 -2.06 -23.77
CA LEU A 196 -13.90 -1.66 -24.01
C LEU A 196 -13.94 -0.34 -24.78
N GLU A 197 -14.95 -0.15 -25.61
CA GLU A 197 -15.29 1.15 -26.18
C GLU A 197 -15.85 2.05 -25.07
N ALA A 198 -15.25 3.20 -24.86
CA ALA A 198 -15.57 4.07 -23.72
C ALA A 198 -17.01 4.59 -23.72
N SER A 199 -17.58 4.84 -24.90
CA SER A 199 -18.93 5.41 -25.05
C SER A 199 -20.05 4.37 -24.85
N THR A 200 -19.82 3.10 -25.17
CA THR A 200 -20.86 2.06 -25.22
C THR A 200 -20.62 0.89 -24.26
N GLY A 201 -19.39 0.72 -23.74
CA GLY A 201 -19.00 -0.44 -22.97
C GLY A 201 -18.88 -1.72 -23.80
N LYS A 202 -18.91 -1.63 -25.14
CA LYS A 202 -18.74 -2.79 -26.02
C LYS A 202 -17.32 -3.34 -25.89
N GLU A 203 -17.19 -4.66 -25.73
CA GLU A 203 -15.91 -5.35 -25.76
C GLU A 203 -15.26 -5.22 -27.15
N LEU A 204 -14.03 -4.72 -27.19
CA LEU A 204 -13.21 -4.64 -28.39
C LEU A 204 -12.36 -5.90 -28.52
N TRP A 205 -11.71 -6.28 -27.42
CA TRP A 205 -10.96 -7.54 -27.31
C TRP A 205 -10.81 -7.95 -25.84
N LYS A 206 -10.53 -9.23 -25.62
CA LYS A 206 -10.25 -9.83 -24.32
C LYS A 206 -9.10 -10.82 -24.45
N THR A 207 -8.09 -10.70 -23.56
CA THR A 207 -6.94 -11.59 -23.52
C THR A 207 -6.85 -12.27 -22.18
N GLU A 208 -6.80 -13.59 -22.17
CA GLU A 208 -6.58 -14.40 -20.98
C GLU A 208 -5.09 -14.62 -20.76
N ILE A 209 -4.56 -14.12 -19.65
CA ILE A 209 -3.12 -14.25 -19.34
C ILE A 209 -2.78 -15.66 -18.88
N ASN A 210 -3.79 -16.45 -18.45
CA ASN A 210 -3.60 -17.81 -17.94
C ASN A 210 -2.59 -17.90 -16.78
N ALA A 211 -2.63 -16.92 -15.89
CA ALA A 211 -1.79 -16.88 -14.71
C ALA A 211 -2.10 -18.07 -13.77
N LYS A 212 -1.14 -18.98 -13.62
CA LYS A 212 -1.31 -20.21 -12.83
C LYS A 212 -0.99 -20.00 -11.35
N GLN A 213 -1.76 -19.18 -10.67
CA GLN A 213 -1.70 -19.00 -9.22
C GLN A 213 -3.02 -19.46 -8.58
N LYS A 214 -2.96 -19.99 -7.36
CA LYS A 214 -4.14 -20.52 -6.66
C LYS A 214 -4.59 -19.67 -5.49
N LYS A 215 -3.77 -18.70 -5.05
CA LYS A 215 -4.04 -17.88 -3.85
C LYS A 215 -3.82 -16.41 -4.16
N TRP A 216 -4.58 -15.55 -3.51
CA TRP A 216 -4.40 -14.11 -3.56
C TRP A 216 -4.47 -13.51 -4.96
N MET A 217 -5.39 -14.06 -5.79
CA MET A 217 -5.61 -13.58 -7.17
C MET A 217 -6.10 -12.13 -7.14
N ARG A 218 -5.43 -11.26 -7.89
CA ARG A 218 -5.81 -9.83 -7.99
C ARG A 218 -5.18 -9.15 -9.19
N CYS A 219 -5.79 -8.06 -9.61
CA CYS A 219 -5.16 -7.06 -10.45
C CYS A 219 -5.53 -5.67 -9.94
N ARG A 220 -4.54 -4.80 -9.74
CA ARG A 220 -4.76 -3.38 -9.34
C ARG A 220 -4.80 -2.44 -10.53
N GLY A 221 -4.23 -2.80 -11.65
CA GLY A 221 -4.23 -1.97 -12.83
C GLY A 221 -3.15 -2.34 -13.82
N LEU A 222 -3.12 -1.55 -14.87
CA LEU A 222 -2.24 -1.67 -16.02
C LEU A 222 -1.34 -0.43 -16.10
N ALA A 223 -0.25 -0.51 -16.86
CA ALA A 223 0.48 0.66 -17.36
C ALA A 223 0.33 0.73 -18.88
N TYR A 224 0.30 1.94 -19.42
CA TYR A 224 0.20 2.20 -20.85
C TYR A 224 1.43 2.94 -21.35
N PHE A 225 2.01 2.45 -22.43
CA PHE A 225 3.14 3.08 -23.11
C PHE A 225 2.82 3.27 -24.61
N ASP A 226 3.16 4.43 -25.15
CA ASP A 226 2.99 4.76 -26.56
C ASP A 226 4.33 5.19 -27.15
N ALA A 227 4.96 4.33 -27.93
CA ALA A 227 6.25 4.59 -28.58
C ALA A 227 6.17 5.63 -29.70
N THR A 228 4.95 6.01 -30.13
CA THR A 228 4.76 7.05 -31.16
C THR A 228 4.79 8.45 -30.57
N GLN A 229 4.70 8.58 -29.24
CA GLN A 229 4.77 9.86 -28.57
C GLN A 229 6.21 10.28 -28.27
N PRO A 230 6.53 11.56 -28.39
CA PRO A 230 7.86 12.03 -28.02
C PRO A 230 8.11 11.86 -26.52
N LEU A 231 9.33 11.45 -26.18
CA LEU A 231 9.75 11.36 -24.78
C LEU A 231 10.35 12.70 -24.34
N GLU A 232 9.70 13.33 -23.39
CA GLU A 232 10.23 14.51 -22.75
C GLU A 232 11.43 14.14 -21.87
N GLN A 233 12.56 14.84 -22.10
CA GLN A 233 13.76 14.63 -21.28
C GLN A 233 13.67 15.41 -19.96
N PRO A 234 14.33 14.94 -18.89
CA PRO A 234 14.34 15.61 -17.61
C PRO A 234 14.84 17.06 -17.69
N THR A 235 14.25 17.94 -16.89
CA THR A 235 14.59 19.37 -16.83
C THR A 235 15.36 19.75 -15.58
N VAL A 236 15.34 18.92 -14.54
CA VAL A 236 16.08 19.16 -13.30
C VAL A 236 17.57 18.90 -13.53
N ALA A 237 18.40 19.86 -13.11
CA ALA A 237 19.85 19.75 -13.25
C ALA A 237 20.41 18.49 -12.56
N GLY A 238 21.26 17.74 -13.26
CA GLY A 238 21.86 16.52 -12.76
C GLY A 238 20.97 15.27 -12.84
N ALA A 239 19.74 15.38 -13.34
CA ALA A 239 18.91 14.22 -13.60
C ALA A 239 19.51 13.36 -14.74
N SER A 240 19.45 12.04 -14.58
CA SER A 240 19.87 11.12 -15.64
C SER A 240 18.94 11.21 -16.85
N PRO A 241 19.47 11.15 -18.10
CA PRO A 241 18.62 11.18 -19.28
C PRO A 241 17.75 9.91 -19.36
N ILE A 242 16.57 10.06 -19.93
CA ILE A 242 15.70 8.92 -20.24
C ILE A 242 16.27 8.23 -21.50
N PRO A 243 16.55 6.93 -21.46
CA PRO A 243 17.05 6.20 -22.63
C PRO A 243 16.03 6.26 -23.79
N ALA A 244 16.51 6.53 -24.98
CA ALA A 244 15.66 6.45 -26.16
C ALA A 244 15.22 5.01 -26.42
N VAL A 245 14.01 4.84 -26.95
CA VAL A 245 13.54 3.58 -27.50
C VAL A 245 13.37 3.72 -29.00
N ALA A 246 13.79 2.71 -29.75
CA ALA A 246 13.64 2.66 -31.19
C ALA A 246 12.59 1.58 -31.53
N VAL A 247 11.42 2.03 -31.95
CA VAL A 247 10.41 1.15 -32.56
C VAL A 247 10.23 1.61 -33.99
N ALA A 248 10.34 0.68 -34.94
CA ALA A 248 10.17 1.04 -36.34
C ALA A 248 8.74 1.55 -36.59
N PRO A 249 8.58 2.62 -37.38
CA PRO A 249 7.24 3.08 -37.77
C PRO A 249 6.44 1.94 -38.42
N GLY A 250 5.22 1.72 -37.93
CA GLY A 250 4.35 0.63 -38.41
C GLY A 250 4.68 -0.76 -37.86
N ALA A 251 5.63 -0.90 -36.94
CA ALA A 251 5.85 -2.15 -36.22
C ALA A 251 4.65 -2.47 -35.32
N ASP A 252 4.44 -3.75 -35.07
CA ASP A 252 3.48 -4.20 -34.08
C ASP A 252 3.82 -3.71 -32.67
N CYS A 253 2.82 -3.61 -31.81
CA CYS A 253 3.01 -3.23 -30.40
C CYS A 253 3.68 -1.84 -30.20
N GLN A 254 3.42 -0.86 -31.05
CA GLN A 254 3.85 0.53 -30.78
C GLN A 254 3.18 1.11 -29.55
N ARG A 255 1.91 0.70 -29.29
CA ARG A 255 1.16 1.02 -28.08
C ARG A 255 1.01 -0.22 -27.24
N ARG A 256 1.48 -0.17 -25.99
CA ARG A 256 1.58 -1.35 -25.12
C ARG A 256 0.79 -1.17 -23.85
N LEU A 257 0.12 -2.24 -23.45
CA LEU A 257 -0.36 -2.43 -22.09
C LEU A 257 0.60 -3.36 -21.36
N LEU A 258 1.06 -2.92 -20.22
CA LEU A 258 1.97 -3.69 -19.38
C LEU A 258 1.22 -4.10 -18.12
N MET A 259 1.32 -5.36 -17.76
CA MET A 259 0.67 -5.96 -16.61
C MET A 259 1.63 -6.91 -15.90
N ASN A 260 1.67 -6.84 -14.59
CA ASN A 260 2.27 -7.90 -13.80
C ASN A 260 1.18 -8.85 -13.29
N SER A 261 1.41 -10.13 -13.48
CA SER A 261 0.48 -11.18 -13.06
C SER A 261 0.80 -11.72 -11.67
N VAL A 262 -0.18 -12.35 -11.04
CA VAL A 262 0.03 -13.05 -9.76
C VAL A 262 0.91 -14.30 -9.89
N ALA A 263 1.17 -14.78 -11.09
CA ALA A 263 2.14 -15.83 -11.39
C ALA A 263 3.52 -15.22 -11.70
N PRO A 264 4.11 -14.42 -10.85
CA PRO A 264 5.19 -13.44 -10.99
C PRO A 264 5.75 -13.30 -12.43
N GLU A 265 4.94 -12.77 -13.34
CA GLU A 265 5.34 -12.46 -14.72
C GLU A 265 5.02 -10.99 -15.01
N LEU A 266 5.88 -10.33 -15.78
CA LEU A 266 5.57 -9.06 -16.44
C LEU A 266 5.17 -9.36 -17.88
N VAL A 267 4.01 -8.88 -18.28
CA VAL A 267 3.38 -9.16 -19.57
C VAL A 267 3.23 -7.87 -20.37
N ALA A 268 3.48 -7.91 -21.66
CA ALA A 268 3.21 -6.83 -22.60
C ALA A 268 2.21 -7.28 -23.67
N LEU A 269 1.13 -6.50 -23.82
CA LEU A 269 0.11 -6.69 -24.83
C LEU A 269 0.03 -5.47 -25.75
N ASP A 270 -0.24 -5.71 -27.01
CA ASP A 270 -0.61 -4.63 -27.94
C ASP A 270 -1.96 -4.01 -27.48
N ALA A 271 -1.98 -2.70 -27.29
CA ALA A 271 -3.16 -2.00 -26.79
C ALA A 271 -4.30 -1.94 -27.82
N ASP A 272 -4.02 -2.14 -29.09
CA ASP A 272 -5.01 -2.10 -30.15
C ASP A 272 -5.69 -3.44 -30.38
N THR A 273 -4.93 -4.54 -30.26
CA THR A 273 -5.39 -5.88 -30.63
C THR A 273 -5.52 -6.83 -29.43
N GLY A 274 -4.84 -6.56 -28.31
CA GLY A 274 -4.75 -7.46 -27.16
C GLY A 274 -3.77 -8.62 -27.35
N GLU A 275 -3.05 -8.70 -28.46
CA GLU A 275 -2.07 -9.74 -28.71
C GLU A 275 -0.79 -9.52 -27.89
N PHE A 276 -0.07 -10.60 -27.58
CA PHE A 276 1.21 -10.51 -26.89
C PHE A 276 2.28 -9.85 -27.77
N CYS A 277 3.02 -8.88 -27.21
CA CYS A 277 4.11 -8.22 -27.90
C CYS A 277 5.31 -9.19 -28.04
N ALA A 278 5.51 -9.75 -29.23
CA ALA A 278 6.49 -10.81 -29.46
C ALA A 278 7.95 -10.37 -29.18
N ASP A 279 8.25 -9.09 -29.28
CA ASP A 279 9.55 -8.48 -29.01
C ASP A 279 9.85 -8.26 -27.51
N PHE A 280 8.85 -8.49 -26.63
CA PHE A 280 8.99 -8.32 -25.20
C PHE A 280 9.30 -9.65 -24.50
N GLY A 281 10.48 -9.77 -23.89
CA GLY A 281 10.91 -10.97 -23.16
C GLY A 281 10.85 -12.24 -24.02
N VAL A 282 10.15 -13.24 -23.53
CA VAL A 282 9.87 -14.47 -24.30
C VAL A 282 8.38 -14.51 -24.62
N ASN A 283 8.04 -14.27 -25.88
CA ASN A 283 6.65 -14.26 -26.36
C ASN A 283 5.73 -13.34 -25.52
N GLY A 284 6.15 -12.10 -25.29
CA GLY A 284 5.38 -11.10 -24.54
C GLY A 284 5.49 -11.20 -23.03
N ARG A 285 6.43 -12.00 -22.48
CA ARG A 285 6.52 -12.29 -21.04
C ARG A 285 7.94 -12.23 -20.51
N VAL A 286 8.08 -11.71 -19.29
CA VAL A 286 9.31 -11.76 -18.49
C VAL A 286 9.01 -12.48 -17.18
N ASP A 287 9.83 -13.50 -16.85
CA ASP A 287 9.73 -14.21 -15.57
C ASP A 287 10.33 -13.36 -14.44
N LEU A 288 9.48 -12.93 -13.53
CA LEU A 288 9.88 -12.12 -12.36
C LEU A 288 10.44 -12.95 -11.20
N ARG A 289 10.51 -14.29 -11.30
CA ARG A 289 11.12 -15.15 -10.27
C ARG A 289 12.63 -15.18 -10.36
N ALA A 290 13.19 -14.74 -11.49
CA ALA A 290 14.63 -14.72 -11.71
C ALA A 290 15.37 -14.00 -10.57
N GLY A 291 16.38 -14.64 -9.99
CA GLY A 291 17.18 -14.11 -8.88
C GLY A 291 16.53 -14.09 -7.50
N LEU A 292 15.27 -14.50 -7.35
CA LEU A 292 14.57 -14.50 -6.06
C LEU A 292 14.79 -15.76 -5.22
N GLY A 293 15.21 -16.86 -5.86
CA GLY A 293 15.55 -18.11 -5.18
C GLY A 293 14.36 -18.84 -4.57
N LYS A 294 14.64 -19.61 -3.52
CA LYS A 294 13.65 -20.44 -2.83
C LYS A 294 12.44 -19.61 -2.34
N GLY A 295 11.25 -20.10 -2.59
CA GLY A 295 9.98 -19.47 -2.20
C GLY A 295 9.30 -18.71 -3.34
N ALA A 296 10.04 -18.26 -4.35
CA ALA A 296 9.47 -17.55 -5.51
C ALA A 296 8.42 -18.41 -6.25
N ASP A 297 8.68 -19.72 -6.42
CA ASP A 297 7.74 -20.65 -7.06
C ASP A 297 6.52 -21.01 -6.21
N LYS A 298 6.56 -20.70 -4.91
CA LYS A 298 5.48 -21.03 -3.96
C LYS A 298 4.47 -19.90 -3.76
N GLY A 299 4.62 -18.80 -4.49
CA GLY A 299 3.80 -17.61 -4.31
C GLY A 299 4.10 -16.85 -3.00
N GLU A 300 5.32 -16.96 -2.49
CA GLU A 300 5.79 -16.20 -1.32
C GLU A 300 6.19 -14.77 -1.71
N VAL A 301 6.37 -14.52 -2.99
CA VAL A 301 6.59 -13.18 -3.55
C VAL A 301 5.84 -13.02 -4.87
N TYR A 302 5.15 -11.92 -5.03
CA TYR A 302 4.50 -11.55 -6.30
C TYR A 302 4.17 -10.05 -6.33
N PRO A 303 4.10 -9.46 -7.54
CA PRO A 303 3.67 -8.07 -7.70
C PRO A 303 2.20 -7.91 -7.28
N THR A 304 1.88 -6.82 -6.60
CA THR A 304 0.52 -6.50 -6.15
C THR A 304 -0.02 -5.22 -6.76
N SER A 305 0.84 -4.28 -7.13
CA SER A 305 0.45 -2.97 -7.69
C SER A 305 0.58 -2.96 -9.21
N ALA A 306 -0.11 -2.04 -9.87
CA ALA A 306 0.10 -1.79 -11.28
C ALA A 306 1.59 -1.49 -11.57
N PRO A 307 2.14 -1.93 -12.70
CA PRO A 307 3.48 -1.52 -13.11
C PRO A 307 3.58 0.00 -13.14
N THR A 308 4.72 0.54 -12.73
CA THR A 308 4.96 1.99 -12.82
C THR A 308 5.80 2.29 -14.05
N LEU A 309 5.24 3.07 -14.97
CA LEU A 309 5.97 3.52 -16.14
C LEU A 309 6.81 4.76 -15.78
N ALA A 310 8.12 4.66 -15.95
CA ALA A 310 9.10 5.72 -15.71
C ALA A 310 9.90 5.99 -16.99
N GLY A 311 9.41 6.91 -17.82
CA GLY A 311 9.95 7.11 -19.16
C GLY A 311 9.85 5.84 -20.01
N THR A 312 10.99 5.25 -20.34
CA THR A 312 11.09 3.98 -21.08
C THR A 312 11.42 2.78 -20.19
N THR A 313 11.29 2.95 -18.89
CA THR A 313 11.53 1.88 -17.91
C THR A 313 10.22 1.49 -17.23
N VAL A 314 9.92 0.20 -17.19
CA VAL A 314 8.81 -0.36 -16.41
C VAL A 314 9.34 -0.82 -15.07
N VAL A 315 8.86 -0.20 -13.99
CA VAL A 315 9.33 -0.47 -12.63
C VAL A 315 8.34 -1.38 -11.92
N ILE A 316 8.85 -2.48 -11.37
CA ILE A 316 8.08 -3.53 -10.69
C ILE A 316 8.64 -3.72 -9.29
N GLY A 317 7.79 -3.49 -8.30
CA GLY A 317 7.95 -3.97 -6.94
C GLY A 317 7.06 -5.20 -6.69
N GLY A 318 7.03 -5.66 -5.46
CA GLY A 318 6.18 -6.79 -5.11
C GLY A 318 6.04 -6.95 -3.60
N ARG A 319 5.02 -7.71 -3.22
CA ARG A 319 4.81 -8.17 -1.86
C ARG A 319 5.70 -9.39 -1.60
N VAL A 320 6.33 -9.44 -0.45
CA VAL A 320 6.91 -10.65 0.15
C VAL A 320 5.96 -11.13 1.25
N ALA A 321 5.73 -12.45 1.39
CA ALA A 321 4.80 -12.97 2.39
C ALA A 321 5.31 -12.68 3.82
N ASP A 322 4.43 -12.07 4.61
CA ASP A 322 4.74 -11.57 5.95
C ASP A 322 4.72 -12.71 6.98
N ASN A 323 5.53 -12.60 8.01
CA ASN A 323 5.52 -13.44 9.22
C ASN A 323 5.53 -14.97 8.98
N VAL A 324 6.03 -15.43 7.82
CA VAL A 324 6.12 -16.84 7.46
C VAL A 324 7.48 -17.44 7.87
N SER A 325 8.57 -16.75 7.54
CA SER A 325 9.94 -17.22 7.76
C SER A 325 10.93 -16.07 7.76
N THR A 326 12.05 -16.24 8.43
CA THR A 326 13.22 -15.34 8.34
C THR A 326 14.09 -15.65 7.11
N ASP A 327 13.68 -16.56 6.23
CA ASP A 327 14.34 -16.93 5.00
C ASP A 327 13.33 -16.83 3.84
N MET A 328 12.87 -15.61 3.57
CA MET A 328 11.95 -15.27 2.48
C MET A 328 12.72 -14.76 1.26
N PRO A 329 12.13 -14.74 0.05
CA PRO A 329 12.70 -13.99 -1.06
C PRO A 329 12.98 -12.53 -0.69
N GLY A 330 13.88 -11.87 -1.41
CA GLY A 330 14.16 -10.45 -1.23
C GLY A 330 13.07 -9.56 -1.80
N GLY A 331 12.87 -8.39 -1.19
CA GLY A 331 11.91 -7.38 -1.63
C GLY A 331 12.42 -6.47 -2.76
N VAL A 332 13.26 -7.01 -3.66
CA VAL A 332 13.91 -6.27 -4.74
C VAL A 332 12.91 -5.56 -5.66
N VAL A 333 13.21 -4.31 -6.02
CA VAL A 333 12.51 -3.55 -7.05
C VAL A 333 13.33 -3.56 -8.33
N ARG A 334 12.70 -3.77 -9.48
CA ARG A 334 13.38 -3.93 -10.75
C ARG A 334 12.81 -3.05 -11.84
N GLY A 335 13.69 -2.44 -12.62
CA GLY A 335 13.37 -1.69 -13.81
C GLY A 335 13.69 -2.49 -15.08
N PHE A 336 12.71 -2.60 -15.96
CA PHE A 336 12.82 -3.32 -17.22
C PHE A 336 12.65 -2.37 -18.40
N ASP A 337 13.32 -2.64 -19.48
CA ASP A 337 13.10 -1.94 -20.76
C ASP A 337 11.66 -2.17 -21.24
N VAL A 338 10.96 -1.08 -21.59
CA VAL A 338 9.53 -1.13 -21.94
C VAL A 338 9.27 -1.84 -23.28
N ILE A 339 10.26 -1.92 -24.16
CA ILE A 339 10.15 -2.57 -25.47
C ILE A 339 10.60 -4.03 -25.39
N THR A 340 11.77 -4.27 -24.84
CA THR A 340 12.42 -5.60 -24.90
C THR A 340 12.16 -6.46 -23.66
N GLY A 341 11.71 -5.87 -22.56
CA GLY A 341 11.60 -6.57 -21.28
C GLY A 341 12.93 -6.92 -20.64
N GLN A 342 14.06 -6.46 -21.17
CA GLN A 342 15.37 -6.69 -20.57
C GLN A 342 15.49 -5.92 -19.24
N LEU A 343 16.10 -6.55 -18.24
CA LEU A 343 16.42 -5.90 -16.98
C LEU A 343 17.44 -4.78 -17.22
N ARG A 344 17.08 -3.56 -16.80
CA ARG A 344 17.98 -2.39 -16.83
C ARG A 344 18.71 -2.22 -15.51
N TRP A 345 17.98 -2.41 -14.41
CA TRP A 345 18.51 -2.30 -13.05
C TRP A 345 17.66 -3.05 -12.05
N ALA A 346 18.26 -3.34 -10.91
CA ALA A 346 17.58 -3.88 -9.72
C ALA A 346 18.02 -3.10 -8.49
N PHE A 347 17.07 -2.58 -7.72
CA PHE A 347 17.33 -2.04 -6.40
C PHE A 347 17.07 -3.14 -5.36
N ASP A 348 18.16 -3.71 -4.82
CA ASP A 348 18.10 -4.68 -3.73
C ASP A 348 18.32 -3.95 -2.40
N PRO A 349 17.31 -3.85 -1.51
CA PRO A 349 17.49 -3.16 -0.22
C PRO A 349 18.61 -3.75 0.65
N GLY A 350 18.97 -5.01 0.45
CA GLY A 350 20.08 -5.67 1.15
C GLY A 350 21.46 -5.44 0.53
N ASN A 351 21.51 -4.93 -0.72
CA ASN A 351 22.74 -4.62 -1.45
C ASN A 351 22.53 -3.43 -2.42
N PRO A 352 22.24 -2.23 -1.92
CA PRO A 352 21.75 -1.10 -2.71
C PRO A 352 22.82 -0.50 -3.65
N ASP A 353 24.09 -0.80 -3.44
CA ASP A 353 25.19 -0.28 -4.26
C ASP A 353 25.35 -1.03 -5.59
N ASP A 354 24.83 -2.26 -5.67
CA ASP A 354 24.84 -3.08 -6.89
C ASP A 354 23.44 -3.13 -7.49
N THR A 355 23.29 -2.51 -8.65
CA THR A 355 22.01 -2.46 -9.37
C THR A 355 21.91 -3.50 -10.49
N GLN A 356 22.78 -4.50 -10.51
CA GLN A 356 22.77 -5.57 -11.52
C GLN A 356 21.96 -6.77 -11.06
N ALA A 357 21.66 -7.66 -12.00
CA ALA A 357 21.16 -8.98 -11.65
C ALA A 357 22.21 -9.76 -10.86
N PRO A 358 21.82 -10.62 -9.92
CA PRO A 358 22.77 -11.50 -9.25
C PRO A 358 23.42 -12.45 -10.25
N ALA A 359 24.66 -12.84 -9.98
CA ALA A 359 25.37 -13.81 -10.82
C ALA A 359 24.61 -15.15 -10.92
N ALA A 360 24.85 -15.91 -11.97
CA ALA A 360 24.20 -17.20 -12.18
C ALA A 360 24.35 -18.10 -10.94
N GLY A 361 23.23 -18.61 -10.45
CA GLY A 361 23.17 -19.44 -9.24
C GLY A 361 23.16 -18.65 -7.92
N GLN A 362 23.26 -17.34 -7.95
CA GLN A 362 23.11 -16.45 -6.80
C GLN A 362 21.69 -15.86 -6.74
N THR A 363 21.34 -15.27 -5.59
CA THR A 363 20.06 -14.59 -5.39
C THR A 363 20.28 -13.18 -4.86
N TYR A 364 19.29 -12.32 -5.03
CA TYR A 364 19.19 -11.09 -4.26
C TYR A 364 19.19 -11.39 -2.76
N VAL A 365 19.52 -10.40 -1.94
CA VAL A 365 19.54 -10.56 -0.49
C VAL A 365 18.12 -10.90 -0.01
N ARG A 366 18.05 -11.89 0.88
CA ARG A 366 16.79 -12.47 1.30
C ARG A 366 16.18 -11.72 2.48
N SER A 367 14.85 -11.77 2.56
CA SER A 367 14.04 -11.21 3.66
C SER A 367 14.11 -9.69 3.82
N THR A 368 14.55 -8.97 2.79
CA THR A 368 14.68 -7.51 2.79
C THR A 368 13.32 -6.80 2.68
N PRO A 369 13.24 -5.50 3.04
CA PRO A 369 12.07 -4.66 2.82
C PRO A 369 11.56 -4.72 1.38
N ASN A 370 10.26 -4.57 1.20
CA ASN A 370 9.61 -4.75 -0.09
C ASN A 370 8.75 -3.54 -0.48
N VAL A 371 8.44 -3.39 -1.77
CA VAL A 371 7.61 -2.32 -2.32
C VAL A 371 6.36 -2.94 -2.94
N TRP A 372 5.31 -3.09 -2.15
CA TRP A 372 4.04 -3.68 -2.60
C TRP A 372 3.00 -2.64 -3.00
N ALA A 373 3.14 -1.41 -2.53
CA ALA A 373 2.22 -0.30 -2.83
C ALA A 373 2.54 0.34 -4.20
N PRO A 374 1.59 1.06 -4.82
CA PRO A 374 1.84 1.76 -6.07
C PRO A 374 2.89 2.86 -5.90
N MET A 375 3.79 2.96 -6.87
CA MET A 375 4.84 3.97 -6.95
C MET A 375 4.40 5.18 -7.77
N SER A 376 5.12 6.30 -7.67
CA SER A 376 4.95 7.47 -8.53
C SER A 376 6.26 7.84 -9.22
N TYR A 377 6.14 8.49 -10.38
CA TYR A 377 7.27 8.88 -11.20
C TYR A 377 7.24 10.37 -11.54
N ASP A 378 8.39 11.04 -11.33
CA ASP A 378 8.61 12.43 -11.73
C ASP A 378 9.46 12.48 -13.00
N PRO A 379 8.88 12.84 -14.15
CA PRO A 379 9.63 12.97 -15.40
C PRO A 379 10.63 14.12 -15.38
N GLN A 380 10.38 15.19 -14.62
CA GLN A 380 11.26 16.35 -14.56
C GLN A 380 12.61 16.04 -13.91
N SER A 381 12.61 15.23 -12.85
CA SER A 381 13.82 14.81 -12.13
C SER A 381 14.25 13.39 -12.47
N ASN A 382 13.52 12.69 -13.33
CA ASN A 382 13.69 11.26 -13.65
C ASN A 382 13.80 10.41 -12.39
N THR A 383 12.84 10.53 -11.48
CA THR A 383 12.86 9.91 -10.16
C THR A 383 11.61 9.06 -9.94
N VAL A 384 11.80 7.83 -9.48
CA VAL A 384 10.71 6.97 -8.98
C VAL A 384 10.66 7.06 -7.47
N PHE A 385 9.46 7.30 -6.93
CA PHE A 385 9.20 7.33 -5.48
C PHE A 385 8.51 6.03 -5.09
N MET A 386 9.15 5.31 -4.18
CA MET A 386 8.81 3.95 -3.78
C MET A 386 8.36 3.93 -2.32
N PRO A 387 7.09 3.67 -2.04
CA PRO A 387 6.62 3.45 -0.67
C PRO A 387 7.05 2.06 -0.21
N VAL A 388 7.97 2.01 0.74
CA VAL A 388 8.60 0.77 1.22
C VAL A 388 7.88 0.24 2.45
N GLY A 389 7.61 -1.04 2.46
CA GLY A 389 7.11 -1.80 3.59
C GLY A 389 8.23 -2.40 4.44
N SER A 390 7.85 -3.23 5.38
CA SER A 390 8.77 -3.86 6.32
C SER A 390 9.57 -5.01 5.71
N ALA A 391 10.66 -5.41 6.37
CA ALA A 391 11.40 -6.63 6.07
C ALA A 391 10.65 -7.86 6.60
N ALA A 392 10.87 -9.05 6.07
CA ALA A 392 10.36 -10.29 6.66
C ALA A 392 11.30 -10.75 7.80
N VAL A 393 10.84 -11.00 9.00
CA VAL A 393 9.49 -11.07 9.57
C VAL A 393 9.12 -9.72 10.20
N ASP A 394 7.97 -9.16 9.87
CA ASP A 394 7.60 -7.77 10.24
C ASP A 394 7.53 -7.55 11.75
N LEU A 395 7.00 -8.53 12.50
CA LEU A 395 6.73 -8.41 13.94
C LEU A 395 7.91 -8.87 14.81
N TRP A 396 9.07 -9.18 14.23
CA TRP A 396 10.22 -9.71 14.95
C TRP A 396 11.56 -9.27 14.36
N GLY A 397 12.14 -8.21 14.89
CA GLY A 397 13.32 -7.52 14.37
C GLY A 397 14.69 -8.13 14.70
N VAL A 398 14.77 -9.33 15.33
CA VAL A 398 16.05 -9.92 15.76
C VAL A 398 16.99 -10.22 14.60
N LYS A 399 16.45 -10.47 13.41
CA LYS A 399 17.22 -10.73 12.19
C LYS A 399 17.36 -9.53 11.28
N HIS A 400 16.72 -8.40 11.61
CA HIS A 400 16.82 -7.20 10.79
C HIS A 400 18.24 -6.66 10.80
N THR A 401 18.80 -6.45 9.62
CA THR A 401 20.11 -5.86 9.39
C THR A 401 20.04 -4.32 9.53
N ALA A 402 21.18 -3.65 9.48
CA ALA A 402 21.20 -2.18 9.42
C ALA A 402 20.53 -1.62 8.16
N LEU A 403 20.58 -2.36 7.02
CA LEU A 403 19.92 -1.98 5.78
C LEU A 403 18.40 -2.20 5.85
N ASP A 404 17.94 -3.29 6.46
CA ASP A 404 16.51 -3.51 6.70
C ASP A 404 15.93 -2.38 7.55
N ARG A 405 16.66 -1.93 8.58
CA ARG A 405 16.28 -0.79 9.42
C ARG A 405 16.33 0.54 8.68
N LYS A 406 17.25 0.71 7.72
CA LYS A 406 17.33 1.93 6.89
C LYS A 406 16.15 2.06 5.94
N TYR A 407 15.77 0.97 5.28
CA TYR A 407 14.77 1.01 4.20
C TYR A 407 13.36 0.66 4.64
N GLY A 408 13.17 -0.11 5.71
CA GLY A 408 11.84 -0.47 6.20
C GLY A 408 11.01 0.74 6.59
N ALA A 409 9.68 0.68 6.35
CA ALA A 409 8.71 1.72 6.65
C ALA A 409 9.17 3.12 6.16
N SER A 410 9.58 3.24 4.91
CA SER A 410 10.17 4.46 4.37
C SER A 410 9.56 4.90 3.02
N MET A 411 9.82 6.16 2.66
CA MET A 411 9.71 6.65 1.29
C MET A 411 11.11 6.70 0.68
N LEU A 412 11.32 5.97 -0.40
CA LEU A 412 12.59 5.86 -1.11
C LEU A 412 12.48 6.53 -2.48
N ALA A 413 13.43 7.37 -2.83
CA ALA A 413 13.57 7.94 -4.17
C ALA A 413 14.78 7.33 -4.88
N VAL A 414 14.55 6.81 -6.09
CA VAL A 414 15.61 6.28 -6.94
C VAL A 414 15.63 6.94 -8.31
N ASP A 415 16.79 6.99 -8.91
CA ASP A 415 16.94 7.40 -10.30
C ASP A 415 16.33 6.33 -11.23
N ALA A 416 15.41 6.74 -12.10
CA ALA A 416 14.65 5.82 -12.95
C ALA A 416 15.49 5.13 -14.03
N THR A 417 16.62 5.71 -14.44
CA THR A 417 17.52 5.15 -15.44
C THR A 417 18.50 4.14 -14.83
N THR A 418 18.99 4.41 -13.62
CA THR A 418 20.08 3.64 -13.01
C THR A 418 19.67 2.76 -11.85
N GLY A 419 18.49 2.99 -11.26
CA GLY A 419 18.03 2.31 -10.06
C GLY A 419 18.75 2.74 -8.77
N ARG A 420 19.64 3.75 -8.83
CA ARG A 420 20.40 4.19 -7.66
C ARG A 420 19.59 5.08 -6.74
N GLU A 421 19.79 4.90 -5.42
CA GLU A 421 19.19 5.75 -4.39
C GLU A 421 19.56 7.22 -4.61
N LYS A 422 18.56 8.10 -4.53
CA LYS A 422 18.74 9.55 -4.42
C LYS A 422 18.60 10.00 -2.98
N TRP A 423 17.56 9.53 -2.30
CA TRP A 423 17.33 9.75 -0.89
C TRP A 423 16.33 8.72 -0.32
N VAL A 424 16.35 8.54 0.98
CA VAL A 424 15.38 7.75 1.74
C VAL A 424 14.94 8.52 2.98
N TYR A 425 13.65 8.47 3.27
CA TYR A 425 13.04 9.05 4.47
C TYR A 425 12.24 7.99 5.22
N GLN A 426 12.65 7.65 6.44
CA GLN A 426 11.93 6.72 7.29
C GLN A 426 10.74 7.38 7.96
N THR A 427 9.58 6.74 7.91
CA THR A 427 8.37 7.19 8.63
C THR A 427 8.28 6.58 10.03
N VAL A 428 8.85 5.40 10.22
CA VAL A 428 8.97 4.72 11.50
C VAL A 428 10.34 4.08 11.61
N HIS A 429 11.07 4.38 12.69
CA HIS A 429 12.35 3.75 12.98
C HIS A 429 12.12 2.40 13.68
N ASP A 430 12.87 1.36 13.29
CA ASP A 430 12.79 0.02 13.88
C ASP A 430 11.35 -0.53 13.95
N ASP A 431 10.60 -0.43 12.86
CA ASP A 431 9.21 -0.87 12.79
C ASP A 431 9.08 -2.38 13.11
N LEU A 432 8.24 -2.70 14.10
CA LEU A 432 7.84 -4.04 14.51
C LEU A 432 6.32 -4.18 14.63
N TRP A 433 5.55 -3.30 13.99
CA TRP A 433 4.10 -3.22 14.04
C TRP A 433 3.45 -3.29 12.66
N ASP A 434 4.26 -3.49 11.61
CA ASP A 434 3.80 -3.49 10.22
C ASP A 434 3.21 -2.14 9.80
N PHE A 435 3.92 -1.05 10.14
CA PHE A 435 3.55 0.33 9.79
C PHE A 435 4.01 0.75 8.39
N ASP A 436 3.91 -0.15 7.44
CA ASP A 436 4.24 0.11 6.04
C ASP A 436 3.76 1.47 5.53
N VAL A 437 4.38 1.94 4.46
CA VAL A 437 3.86 3.03 3.63
C VAL A 437 2.97 2.43 2.53
N PRO A 438 1.62 2.43 2.68
CA PRO A 438 0.72 1.68 1.81
C PRO A 438 0.20 2.50 0.63
N MET A 439 0.46 3.81 0.60
CA MET A 439 -0.15 4.73 -0.36
C MET A 439 0.80 5.09 -1.49
N GLN A 440 0.23 5.22 -2.70
CA GLN A 440 0.92 5.90 -3.78
C GLN A 440 1.21 7.34 -3.36
N PRO A 441 2.47 7.81 -3.38
CA PRO A 441 2.78 9.21 -3.11
C PRO A 441 2.18 10.11 -4.19
N THR A 442 1.52 11.18 -3.76
CA THR A 442 0.86 12.15 -4.65
C THR A 442 1.66 13.43 -4.73
N PHE A 443 1.87 13.93 -5.95
CA PHE A 443 2.59 15.19 -6.16
C PHE A 443 1.70 16.39 -5.93
N VAL A 444 2.26 17.39 -5.26
CA VAL A 444 1.63 18.68 -5.01
C VAL A 444 2.68 19.79 -5.12
N ASP A 445 2.22 20.98 -5.45
CA ASP A 445 3.00 22.21 -5.31
C ASP A 445 2.68 22.78 -3.92
N PHE A 446 3.57 22.51 -2.95
CA PHE A 446 3.34 22.90 -1.56
C PHE A 446 3.66 24.39 -1.35
N PRO A 447 2.74 25.19 -0.77
CA PRO A 447 2.95 26.62 -0.57
C PRO A 447 4.07 26.85 0.45
N ALA A 448 5.04 27.67 0.09
CA ALA A 448 6.11 28.14 0.97
C ALA A 448 5.78 29.51 1.57
N ALA A 449 6.43 29.82 2.71
CA ALA A 449 6.19 31.07 3.43
C ALA A 449 6.53 32.35 2.63
N ASP A 450 7.38 32.23 1.62
CA ASP A 450 7.78 33.34 0.73
C ASP A 450 6.79 33.56 -0.47
N GLY A 451 5.66 32.85 -0.46
CA GLY A 451 4.65 32.92 -1.53
C GLY A 451 4.99 32.11 -2.78
N LYS A 452 6.11 31.40 -2.80
CA LYS A 452 6.46 30.43 -3.83
C LYS A 452 5.86 29.06 -3.50
N THR A 453 6.09 28.10 -4.38
CA THR A 453 5.74 26.70 -4.15
C THR A 453 7.00 25.83 -4.17
N THR A 454 6.99 24.79 -3.36
CA THR A 454 8.01 23.73 -3.35
C THR A 454 7.41 22.48 -3.95
N PRO A 455 8.02 21.87 -4.98
CA PRO A 455 7.60 20.58 -5.48
C PRO A 455 7.67 19.54 -4.35
N ALA A 456 6.52 18.98 -3.96
CA ALA A 456 6.40 18.08 -2.83
C ALA A 456 5.69 16.78 -3.20
N LEU A 457 5.84 15.79 -2.34
CA LEU A 457 5.01 14.59 -2.35
C LEU A 457 4.30 14.42 -1.01
N VAL A 458 3.06 13.98 -1.08
CA VAL A 458 2.19 13.72 0.07
C VAL A 458 1.81 12.24 0.08
N PHE A 459 1.91 11.61 1.23
CA PHE A 459 1.48 10.22 1.41
C PHE A 459 1.09 9.95 2.86
N GLY A 460 0.19 8.97 3.04
CA GLY A 460 -0.21 8.47 4.36
C GLY A 460 0.47 7.15 4.70
N THR A 461 0.51 6.84 5.99
CA THR A 461 1.08 5.60 6.51
C THR A 461 0.05 4.78 7.28
N LYS A 462 0.34 3.50 7.55
CA LYS A 462 -0.50 2.66 8.42
C LYS A 462 -0.58 3.18 9.86
N ALA A 463 0.38 4.00 10.29
CA ALA A 463 0.34 4.69 11.59
C ALA A 463 -0.69 5.83 11.64
N GLY A 464 -1.38 6.14 10.53
CA GLY A 464 -2.39 7.20 10.44
C GLY A 464 -1.81 8.60 10.29
N GLN A 465 -0.52 8.72 10.00
CA GLN A 465 0.17 9.99 9.77
C GLN A 465 0.19 10.34 8.28
N ILE A 466 0.20 11.63 7.99
CA ILE A 466 0.40 12.18 6.66
C ILE A 466 1.73 12.93 6.64
N PHE A 467 2.58 12.57 5.68
CA PHE A 467 3.88 13.21 5.46
C PHE A 467 3.84 14.08 4.22
N VAL A 468 4.50 15.23 4.30
CA VAL A 468 4.74 16.14 3.16
C VAL A 468 6.23 16.35 3.04
N LEU A 469 6.84 15.80 2.01
CA LEU A 469 8.29 15.88 1.80
C LEU A 469 8.61 16.69 0.54
N ASP A 470 9.70 17.44 0.59
CA ASP A 470 10.32 18.01 -0.60
C ASP A 470 10.70 16.88 -1.58
N ARG A 471 10.22 16.97 -2.81
CA ARG A 471 10.35 15.90 -3.81
C ARG A 471 11.79 15.67 -4.27
N GLN A 472 12.63 16.70 -4.19
CA GLN A 472 14.03 16.60 -4.62
C GLN A 472 14.95 16.10 -3.52
N THR A 473 14.71 16.50 -2.27
CA THR A 473 15.62 16.29 -1.15
C THR A 473 15.13 15.26 -0.13
N GLY A 474 13.83 14.92 -0.13
CA GLY A 474 13.21 14.06 0.88
C GLY A 474 13.04 14.73 2.24
N GLN A 475 13.33 16.02 2.37
CA GLN A 475 13.20 16.74 3.65
C GLN A 475 11.72 17.02 3.96
N PRO A 476 11.28 16.88 5.23
CA PRO A 476 9.91 17.20 5.60
C PRO A 476 9.63 18.70 5.48
N LEU A 477 8.49 19.06 4.89
CA LEU A 477 8.02 20.44 4.71
C LEU A 477 7.02 20.85 5.80
N THR A 478 6.56 19.90 6.59
CA THR A 478 5.67 20.11 7.74
C THR A 478 6.28 19.45 8.98
N PRO A 479 6.00 19.93 10.19
CA PRO A 479 6.35 19.21 11.41
C PRO A 479 5.77 17.78 11.39
N VAL A 480 6.55 16.81 11.84
CA VAL A 480 6.17 15.40 11.93
C VAL A 480 6.02 15.02 13.39
#